data_ea717dfbaf4cf18aa5c579d29aacf015
#
_entry.id   ea717dfbaf4cf18aa5c579d29aacf015
#
_cell.length_a   1.000
_cell.length_b   1.000
_cell.length_c   1.000
_cell.angle_alpha   90.00
_cell.angle_beta   90.00
_cell.angle_gamma   90.00
#
_symmetry.space_group_name_H-M   'P 1'
#
loop_
_entity.id
_entity.type
_entity.pdbx_description
1 polymer ?
#
loop_
_entity_poly.entity_id
_entity_poly.type
_entity_poly.pdbx_seq_one_letter_code
_entity_poly.pdbx_strand_id
1 'polypeptide(L)'
;MKATVVPNRNKIFSSIIQSVALSIANETKSLVHIAMGIHAGDHAIYPDCRQEFRDADYKAFCEGNWDAQRVGLYTPYLDGDKFDILKDGESCCECLGIDFDEVYKRTNTSYKPIFIPYPWSDTGGGDWYSDYKSASSVERIEAFIKLGRPDPVEYADEKGPVEYKIAKKHVEQILESHGV
;
A
#
# COMPACT_ATOMS: atom_id res chain seq x y z
N MET A 1 21.02 -5.07 4.34
CA MET A 1 19.60 -4.68 4.58
C MET A 1 19.15 -3.89 3.37
N LYS A 2 17.94 -4.14 2.84
CA LYS A 2 17.40 -3.33 1.73
C LYS A 2 17.21 -1.89 2.22
N ALA A 3 17.52 -0.89 1.40
CA ALA A 3 17.49 0.53 1.78
C ALA A 3 16.10 1.04 2.24
N THR A 4 15.02 0.33 1.86
CA THR A 4 13.64 0.66 2.22
C THR A 4 13.16 0.02 3.53
N VAL A 5 13.96 -0.86 4.15
CA VAL A 5 13.58 -1.54 5.38
C VAL A 5 13.93 -0.66 6.58
N VAL A 6 12.91 -0.16 7.26
CA VAL A 6 13.04 0.53 8.56
C VAL A 6 12.79 -0.51 9.65
N PRO A 7 13.82 -0.88 10.45
CA PRO A 7 13.68 -1.89 11.48
C PRO A 7 12.54 -1.54 12.46
N ASN A 8 11.74 -2.54 12.80
CA ASN A 8 10.67 -2.41 13.79
C ASN A 8 9.54 -1.41 13.47
N ARG A 9 9.46 -0.91 12.24
CA ARG A 9 8.48 0.12 11.86
C ARG A 9 7.04 -0.32 12.17
N ASN A 10 6.65 -1.50 11.70
CA ASN A 10 5.28 -1.99 11.90
C ASN A 10 4.99 -2.30 13.37
N LYS A 11 5.99 -2.75 14.16
CA LYS A 11 5.85 -2.92 15.60
C LYS A 11 5.59 -1.59 16.33
N ILE A 12 6.29 -0.53 15.94
CA ILE A 12 6.09 0.80 16.51
C ILE A 12 4.66 1.28 16.22
N PHE A 13 4.22 1.19 14.96
CA PHE A 13 2.87 1.58 14.57
C PHE A 13 1.80 0.71 15.25
N SER A 14 2.00 -0.62 15.32
CA SER A 14 1.11 -1.51 16.06
C SER A 14 0.97 -1.09 17.51
N SER A 15 2.06 -0.81 18.20
CA SER A 15 2.03 -0.44 19.62
C SER A 15 1.25 0.86 19.88
N ILE A 16 1.42 1.85 19.01
CA ILE A 16 0.69 3.12 19.11
C ILE A 16 -0.80 2.90 18.86
N ILE A 17 -1.16 2.24 17.76
CA ILE A 17 -2.57 2.07 17.39
C ILE A 17 -3.29 1.11 18.33
N GLN A 18 -2.62 0.08 18.87
CA GLN A 18 -3.16 -0.80 19.91
C GLN A 18 -3.57 0.00 21.16
N SER A 19 -2.73 0.94 21.59
CA SER A 19 -3.02 1.80 22.75
C SER A 19 -4.23 2.70 22.49
N VAL A 20 -4.31 3.31 21.32
CA VAL A 20 -5.44 4.15 20.92
C VAL A 20 -6.72 3.32 20.81
N ALA A 21 -6.67 2.17 20.17
CA ALA A 21 -7.81 1.28 20.00
C ALA A 21 -8.35 0.79 21.32
N LEU A 22 -7.47 0.42 22.26
CA LEU A 22 -7.88 -0.02 23.61
C LEU A 22 -8.52 1.12 24.42
N SER A 23 -7.98 2.33 24.31
CA SER A 23 -8.60 3.50 24.96
C SER A 23 -10.02 3.73 24.44
N ILE A 24 -10.20 3.72 23.12
CA ILE A 24 -11.53 3.86 22.50
C ILE A 24 -12.47 2.72 22.92
N ALA A 25 -11.99 1.48 22.89
CA ALA A 25 -12.78 0.30 23.27
C ALA A 25 -13.25 0.38 24.73
N ASN A 26 -12.39 0.85 25.62
CA ASN A 26 -12.71 1.01 27.05
C ASN A 26 -13.67 2.18 27.33
N GLU A 27 -13.50 3.28 26.60
CA GLU A 27 -14.37 4.45 26.70
C GLU A 27 -15.78 4.13 26.18
N THR A 28 -15.86 3.56 24.98
CA THR A 28 -17.14 3.30 24.30
C THR A 28 -17.81 1.98 24.72
N LYS A 29 -17.10 1.12 25.47
CA LYS A 29 -17.51 -0.25 25.81
C LYS A 29 -17.80 -1.14 24.58
N SER A 30 -17.17 -0.83 23.44
CA SER A 30 -17.37 -1.48 22.16
C SER A 30 -16.16 -2.35 21.76
N LEU A 31 -16.34 -3.23 20.79
CA LEU A 31 -15.23 -3.87 20.09
C LEU A 31 -14.64 -2.88 19.09
N VAL A 32 -13.33 -2.81 19.02
CA VAL A 32 -12.57 -1.98 18.06
C VAL A 32 -11.66 -2.87 17.25
N HIS A 33 -11.63 -2.69 15.93
CA HIS A 33 -10.76 -3.43 15.06
C HIS A 33 -9.67 -2.51 14.47
N ILE A 34 -8.43 -2.97 14.54
CA ILE A 34 -7.30 -2.34 13.86
C ILE A 34 -7.21 -2.96 12.47
N ALA A 35 -7.46 -2.16 11.44
CA ALA A 35 -7.31 -2.60 10.05
C ALA A 35 -5.89 -2.31 9.55
N MET A 36 -5.30 -3.28 8.83
CA MET A 36 -4.00 -3.14 8.20
C MET A 36 -4.03 -3.66 6.77
N GLY A 37 -3.57 -2.82 5.83
CA GLY A 37 -3.51 -3.14 4.39
C GLY A 37 -2.25 -3.93 4.00
N ILE A 38 -1.84 -4.90 4.80
CA ILE A 38 -0.73 -5.79 4.49
C ILE A 38 -1.18 -6.82 3.46
N HIS A 39 -0.34 -7.13 2.48
CA HIS A 39 -0.61 -8.12 1.44
C HIS A 39 0.54 -9.13 1.28
N ALA A 40 0.32 -10.22 0.56
CA ALA A 40 1.26 -11.34 0.43
C ALA A 40 2.65 -10.92 -0.10
N GLY A 41 2.72 -9.94 -1.01
CA GLY A 41 3.99 -9.41 -1.53
C GLY A 41 4.89 -8.79 -0.46
N ASP A 42 4.31 -8.31 0.65
CA ASP A 42 5.08 -7.73 1.76
C ASP A 42 5.80 -8.80 2.59
N HIS A 43 5.27 -10.03 2.67
CA HIS A 43 5.78 -11.09 3.55
C HIS A 43 7.20 -11.52 3.22
N ALA A 44 7.57 -11.50 1.92
CA ALA A 44 8.89 -11.88 1.45
C ALA A 44 9.96 -10.83 1.83
N ILE A 45 9.55 -9.57 1.99
CA ILE A 45 10.43 -8.43 2.20
C ILE A 45 10.49 -8.03 3.67
N TYR A 46 9.32 -8.02 4.35
CA TYR A 46 9.14 -7.51 5.69
C TYR A 46 8.66 -8.61 6.64
N PRO A 47 9.56 -9.19 7.47
CA PRO A 47 9.18 -10.22 8.45
C PRO A 47 8.04 -9.79 9.40
N ASP A 48 7.96 -8.49 9.69
CA ASP A 48 6.92 -7.89 10.55
C ASP A 48 5.56 -7.69 9.85
N CYS A 49 5.43 -8.16 8.60
CA CYS A 49 4.16 -8.28 7.89
C CYS A 49 3.58 -9.71 7.94
N ARG A 50 4.34 -10.70 8.43
CA ARG A 50 3.92 -12.10 8.45
C ARG A 50 2.91 -12.39 9.56
N GLN A 51 2.09 -13.43 9.35
CA GLN A 51 1.08 -13.85 10.34
C GLN A 51 1.69 -14.19 11.68
N GLU A 52 2.81 -14.93 11.70
CA GLU A 52 3.48 -15.35 12.94
C GLU A 52 3.93 -14.17 13.80
N PHE A 53 4.43 -13.10 13.15
CA PHE A 53 4.81 -11.90 13.87
C PHE A 53 3.57 -11.19 14.45
N ARG A 54 2.50 -11.11 13.69
CA ARG A 54 1.27 -10.46 14.10
C ARG A 54 0.60 -11.18 15.27
N ASP A 55 0.59 -12.52 15.23
CA ASP A 55 0.06 -13.34 16.33
C ASP A 55 0.87 -13.15 17.60
N ALA A 56 2.21 -13.13 17.49
CA ALA A 56 3.08 -12.88 18.62
C ALA A 56 2.92 -11.45 19.19
N ASP A 57 2.79 -10.44 18.31
CA ASP A 57 2.56 -9.05 18.70
C ASP A 57 1.22 -8.87 19.40
N TYR A 58 0.16 -9.44 18.85
CA TYR A 58 -1.18 -9.40 19.44
C TYR A 58 -1.25 -10.16 20.77
N LYS A 59 -0.59 -11.31 20.84
CA LYS A 59 -0.48 -12.05 22.10
C LYS A 59 0.20 -11.23 23.18
N ALA A 60 1.34 -10.60 22.86
CA ALA A 60 2.05 -9.73 23.80
C ALA A 60 1.17 -8.53 24.24
N PHE A 61 0.41 -7.96 23.33
CA PHE A 61 -0.56 -6.91 23.66
C PHE A 61 -1.65 -7.40 24.63
N CYS A 62 -2.21 -8.58 24.40
CA CYS A 62 -3.23 -9.17 25.26
C CYS A 62 -2.72 -9.52 26.66
N GLU A 63 -1.51 -10.06 26.75
CA GLU A 63 -0.86 -10.41 28.04
C GLU A 63 -0.49 -9.16 28.86
N GLY A 64 -0.20 -8.05 28.16
CA GLY A 64 0.26 -6.81 28.81
C GLY A 64 -0.85 -5.81 29.17
N ASN A 65 -2.11 -6.05 28.79
CA ASN A 65 -3.18 -5.06 28.98
C ASN A 65 -4.50 -5.70 29.42
N TRP A 66 -5.15 -5.06 30.37
CA TRP A 66 -6.52 -5.42 30.74
C TRP A 66 -7.50 -5.08 29.61
N ASP A 67 -8.52 -5.91 29.45
CA ASP A 67 -9.58 -5.74 28.42
C ASP A 67 -9.09 -5.72 26.98
N ALA A 68 -7.85 -6.14 26.70
CA ALA A 68 -7.26 -6.15 25.38
C ALA A 68 -8.07 -6.97 24.35
N GLN A 69 -8.84 -7.96 24.79
CA GLN A 69 -9.74 -8.78 23.95
C GLN A 69 -10.86 -7.95 23.29
N ARG A 70 -11.05 -6.68 23.69
CA ARG A 70 -11.95 -5.73 23.01
C ARG A 70 -11.35 -5.16 21.73
N VAL A 71 -10.05 -5.37 21.49
CA VAL A 71 -9.36 -4.92 20.28
C VAL A 71 -9.07 -6.12 19.41
N GLY A 72 -9.61 -6.14 18.20
CA GLY A 72 -9.34 -7.16 17.19
C GLY A 72 -8.38 -6.67 16.12
N LEU A 73 -7.79 -7.62 15.37
CA LEU A 73 -7.01 -7.33 14.18
C LEU A 73 -7.82 -7.68 12.94
N TYR A 74 -7.73 -6.86 11.90
CA TYR A 74 -8.37 -7.07 10.61
C TYR A 74 -7.34 -6.85 9.49
N THR A 75 -6.99 -7.93 8.80
CA THR A 75 -6.00 -7.94 7.71
C THR A 75 -6.59 -8.59 6.48
N PRO A 76 -7.49 -7.90 5.77
CA PRO A 76 -8.30 -8.49 4.70
C PRO A 76 -7.49 -9.01 3.51
N TYR A 77 -6.27 -8.49 3.31
CA TYR A 77 -5.44 -8.81 2.13
C TYR A 77 -4.19 -9.60 2.48
N LEU A 78 -4.12 -10.21 3.67
CA LEU A 78 -2.91 -10.88 4.14
C LEU A 78 -2.39 -11.94 3.16
N ASP A 79 -3.29 -12.70 2.55
CA ASP A 79 -3.00 -13.74 1.57
C ASP A 79 -3.27 -13.28 0.12
N GLY A 80 -3.71 -12.04 -0.07
CA GLY A 80 -4.02 -11.43 -1.37
C GLY A 80 -2.86 -10.66 -1.97
N ASP A 81 -3.06 -10.15 -3.17
CA ASP A 81 -2.13 -9.29 -3.87
C ASP A 81 -2.71 -7.86 -4.10
N LYS A 82 -1.99 -7.01 -4.81
CA LYS A 82 -2.47 -5.67 -5.15
C LYS A 82 -3.69 -5.68 -6.07
N PHE A 83 -3.89 -6.74 -6.85
CA PHE A 83 -5.09 -6.89 -7.66
C PHE A 83 -6.33 -7.10 -6.79
N ASP A 84 -6.24 -7.93 -5.72
CA ASP A 84 -7.33 -8.12 -4.78
C ASP A 84 -7.72 -6.81 -4.09
N ILE A 85 -6.73 -6.01 -3.71
CA ILE A 85 -6.95 -4.66 -3.13
C ILE A 85 -7.67 -3.74 -4.12
N LEU A 86 -7.26 -3.73 -5.39
CA LEU A 86 -7.89 -2.89 -6.41
C LEU A 86 -9.33 -3.33 -6.70
N LYS A 87 -9.57 -4.64 -6.79
CA LYS A 87 -10.89 -5.21 -7.05
C LYS A 87 -11.87 -4.90 -5.92
N ASP A 88 -11.44 -5.04 -4.67
CA ASP A 88 -12.24 -4.66 -3.52
C ASP A 88 -12.48 -3.14 -3.49
N GLY A 89 -11.44 -2.35 -3.78
CA GLY A 89 -11.55 -0.91 -3.91
C GLY A 89 -12.52 -0.45 -4.99
N GLU A 90 -12.61 -1.15 -6.12
CA GLU A 90 -13.61 -0.90 -7.17
C GLU A 90 -15.03 -1.12 -6.62
N SER A 91 -15.27 -2.25 -5.95
CA SER A 91 -16.55 -2.55 -5.31
C SER A 91 -16.92 -1.53 -4.22
N CYS A 92 -15.95 -1.12 -3.41
CA CYS A 92 -16.15 -0.08 -2.39
C CYS A 92 -16.53 1.27 -3.01
N CYS A 93 -15.85 1.66 -4.09
CA CYS A 93 -16.15 2.91 -4.81
C CYS A 93 -17.57 2.89 -5.40
N GLU A 94 -17.97 1.78 -5.99
CA GLU A 94 -19.35 1.60 -6.49
C GLU A 94 -20.38 1.73 -5.37
N CYS A 95 -20.18 1.04 -4.25
CA CYS A 95 -21.09 1.10 -3.09
C CYS A 95 -21.23 2.52 -2.50
N LEU A 96 -20.13 3.29 -2.52
CA LEU A 96 -20.09 4.63 -1.95
C LEU A 96 -20.47 5.72 -2.96
N GLY A 97 -20.63 5.39 -4.24
CA GLY A 97 -20.88 6.36 -5.32
C GLY A 97 -19.69 7.29 -5.55
N ILE A 98 -18.46 6.81 -5.34
CA ILE A 98 -17.21 7.56 -5.50
C ILE A 98 -16.53 7.09 -6.79
N ASP A 99 -15.97 8.04 -7.54
CA ASP A 99 -15.19 7.70 -8.74
C ASP A 99 -13.88 7.01 -8.38
N PHE A 100 -13.67 5.81 -8.92
CA PHE A 100 -12.50 4.99 -8.67
C PHE A 100 -11.19 5.69 -9.09
N ASP A 101 -11.17 6.31 -10.27
CA ASP A 101 -9.97 6.95 -10.80
C ASP A 101 -9.60 8.19 -9.97
N GLU A 102 -10.61 8.92 -9.45
CA GLU A 102 -10.40 10.05 -8.53
C GLU A 102 -9.79 9.62 -7.18
N VAL A 103 -10.08 8.41 -6.71
CA VAL A 103 -9.45 7.85 -5.51
C VAL A 103 -8.01 7.44 -5.83
N TYR A 104 -7.83 6.62 -6.86
CA TYR A 104 -6.55 5.96 -7.11
C TYR A 104 -5.49 6.89 -7.70
N LYS A 105 -5.86 7.95 -8.39
CA LYS A 105 -4.90 8.98 -8.83
C LYS A 105 -4.22 9.72 -7.67
N ARG A 106 -4.81 9.68 -6.47
CA ARG A 106 -4.26 10.28 -5.24
C ARG A 106 -3.41 9.31 -4.42
N THR A 107 -3.26 8.07 -4.88
CA THR A 107 -2.43 7.07 -4.23
C THR A 107 -1.08 6.95 -4.93
N ASN A 108 -0.02 6.66 -4.17
CA ASN A 108 1.30 6.42 -4.73
C ASN A 108 1.95 5.21 -4.04
N THR A 109 2.54 4.33 -4.84
CA THR A 109 3.32 3.19 -4.37
C THR A 109 4.80 3.29 -4.73
N SER A 110 5.21 4.30 -5.52
CA SER A 110 6.59 4.48 -5.96
C SER A 110 7.51 4.82 -4.80
N TYR A 111 8.59 4.05 -4.65
CA TYR A 111 9.70 4.36 -3.73
C TYR A 111 10.76 5.26 -4.37
N LYS A 112 10.62 5.57 -5.66
CA LYS A 112 11.55 6.40 -6.43
C LYS A 112 10.77 7.44 -7.25
N PRO A 113 9.98 8.31 -6.59
CA PRO A 113 9.24 9.33 -7.33
C PRO A 113 10.20 10.24 -8.07
N ILE A 114 9.77 10.71 -9.23
CA ILE A 114 10.58 11.55 -10.12
C ILE A 114 10.03 12.96 -10.08
N PHE A 115 10.86 13.92 -9.70
CA PHE A 115 10.51 15.33 -9.71
C PHE A 115 10.89 15.94 -11.07
N ILE A 116 9.93 16.58 -11.72
CA ILE A 116 10.14 17.29 -12.97
C ILE A 116 9.90 18.77 -12.73
N PRO A 117 10.97 19.60 -12.77
CA PRO A 117 10.85 21.04 -12.56
C PRO A 117 10.13 21.71 -13.72
N TYR A 118 9.35 22.75 -13.42
CA TYR A 118 8.78 23.61 -14.45
C TYR A 118 9.89 24.46 -15.09
N PRO A 119 9.97 24.49 -16.44
CA PRO A 119 11.00 25.25 -17.15
C PRO A 119 10.99 26.76 -16.85
N TRP A 120 9.87 27.28 -16.38
CA TRP A 120 9.65 28.72 -16.09
C TRP A 120 9.73 29.06 -14.60
N SER A 121 10.04 28.09 -13.73
CA SER A 121 10.03 28.32 -12.28
C SER A 121 11.43 28.60 -11.75
N ASP A 122 11.72 29.87 -11.46
CA ASP A 122 12.95 30.29 -10.78
C ASP A 122 12.95 29.90 -9.28
N THR A 123 11.79 29.44 -8.75
CA THR A 123 11.60 29.09 -7.33
C THR A 123 11.66 27.58 -7.06
N GLY A 124 11.98 26.77 -8.09
CA GLY A 124 12.06 25.32 -7.95
C GLY A 124 10.71 24.59 -7.96
N GLY A 125 9.66 25.21 -8.48
CA GLY A 125 8.34 24.55 -8.67
C GLY A 125 8.41 23.44 -9.70
N GLY A 126 7.62 22.39 -9.52
CA GLY A 126 7.54 21.24 -10.42
C GLY A 126 6.53 20.21 -9.90
N ASP A 127 6.35 19.14 -10.66
CA ASP A 127 5.45 18.05 -10.35
C ASP A 127 6.20 16.77 -9.98
N TRP A 128 5.58 15.96 -9.11
CA TRP A 128 6.05 14.63 -8.74
C TRP A 128 5.28 13.57 -9.49
N TYR A 129 6.02 12.66 -10.12
CA TYR A 129 5.51 11.53 -10.89
C TYR A 129 5.91 10.21 -10.23
N SER A 130 5.10 9.16 -10.43
CA SER A 130 5.52 7.80 -10.09
C SER A 130 6.55 7.29 -11.10
N ASP A 131 7.57 6.57 -10.61
CA ASP A 131 8.38 5.73 -11.50
C ASP A 131 7.57 4.49 -11.90
N TYR A 132 7.97 3.80 -12.98
CA TYR A 132 7.33 2.56 -13.42
C TYR A 132 8.29 1.35 -13.43
N LYS A 133 9.49 1.52 -12.85
CA LYS A 133 10.57 0.52 -12.89
C LYS A 133 10.86 -0.10 -11.54
N SER A 134 10.52 0.54 -10.43
CA SER A 134 10.68 -0.05 -9.09
C SER A 134 9.70 -1.20 -8.87
N ALA A 135 10.08 -2.17 -8.05
CA ALA A 135 9.27 -3.36 -7.79
C ALA A 135 7.83 -3.01 -7.37
N SER A 136 7.66 -2.04 -6.48
CA SER A 136 6.35 -1.60 -6.01
C SER A 136 5.48 -0.97 -7.12
N SER A 137 6.10 -0.25 -8.06
CA SER A 137 5.42 0.32 -9.22
C SER A 137 5.07 -0.76 -10.25
N VAL A 138 5.97 -1.73 -10.46
CA VAL A 138 5.71 -2.90 -11.33
C VAL A 138 4.50 -3.69 -10.82
N GLU A 139 4.47 -4.04 -9.52
CA GLU A 139 3.33 -4.73 -8.90
C GLU A 139 2.02 -3.93 -9.01
N ARG A 140 2.07 -2.60 -8.89
CA ARG A 140 0.90 -1.75 -9.06
C ARG A 140 0.37 -1.80 -10.49
N ILE A 141 1.25 -1.60 -11.47
CA ILE A 141 0.88 -1.61 -12.89
C ILE A 141 0.36 -3.00 -13.29
N GLU A 142 0.99 -4.08 -12.81
CA GLU A 142 0.51 -5.46 -13.01
C GLU A 142 -0.92 -5.62 -12.49
N ALA A 143 -1.21 -5.12 -11.29
CA ALA A 143 -2.54 -5.19 -10.71
C ALA A 143 -3.59 -4.43 -11.56
N PHE A 144 -3.25 -3.26 -12.10
CA PHE A 144 -4.12 -2.53 -13.03
C PHE A 144 -4.29 -3.24 -14.38
N ILE A 145 -3.23 -3.90 -14.88
CA ILE A 145 -3.34 -4.75 -16.08
C ILE A 145 -4.32 -5.89 -15.85
N LYS A 146 -4.21 -6.61 -14.71
CA LYS A 146 -5.13 -7.69 -14.32
C LYS A 146 -6.56 -7.18 -14.14
N LEU A 147 -6.74 -5.98 -13.62
CA LEU A 147 -8.06 -5.36 -13.45
C LEU A 147 -8.69 -4.93 -14.80
N GLY A 148 -7.89 -4.84 -15.86
CA GLY A 148 -8.34 -4.41 -17.18
C GLY A 148 -8.58 -2.91 -17.31
N ARG A 149 -8.00 -2.11 -16.42
CA ARG A 149 -8.11 -0.64 -16.39
C ARG A 149 -6.74 0.04 -16.49
N PRO A 150 -6.64 1.23 -17.08
CA PRO A 150 -5.43 2.04 -16.97
C PRO A 150 -5.25 2.52 -15.51
N ASP A 151 -4.00 2.59 -15.05
CA ASP A 151 -3.69 3.25 -13.78
C ASP A 151 -3.85 4.77 -13.95
N PRO A 152 -4.63 5.45 -13.10
CA PRO A 152 -4.87 6.88 -13.23
C PRO A 152 -3.73 7.78 -12.74
N VAL A 153 -2.65 7.22 -12.17
CA VAL A 153 -1.48 8.03 -11.77
C VAL A 153 -0.61 8.38 -12.98
N GLU A 154 0.10 9.48 -12.86
CA GLU A 154 1.04 9.93 -13.88
C GLU A 154 2.42 9.31 -13.63
N TYR A 155 3.05 8.84 -14.71
CA TYR A 155 4.36 8.21 -14.71
C TYR A 155 5.41 9.08 -15.39
N ALA A 156 6.66 8.94 -14.95
CA ALA A 156 7.79 9.58 -15.62
C ALA A 156 9.04 8.68 -15.59
N ASP A 157 10.00 9.03 -16.43
CA ASP A 157 11.37 8.57 -16.35
C ASP A 157 12.34 9.77 -16.36
N GLU A 158 13.64 9.50 -16.49
CA GLU A 158 14.68 10.52 -16.51
C GLU A 158 14.56 11.53 -17.68
N LYS A 159 13.75 11.21 -18.69
CA LYS A 159 13.52 12.05 -19.86
C LYS A 159 12.26 12.89 -19.77
N GLY A 160 11.41 12.65 -18.76
CA GLY A 160 10.18 13.37 -18.54
C GLY A 160 8.95 12.46 -18.36
N PRO A 161 7.73 13.06 -18.39
CA PRO A 161 6.48 12.32 -18.29
C PRO A 161 6.34 11.28 -19.41
N VAL A 162 5.79 10.10 -19.07
CA VAL A 162 5.50 9.02 -20.03
C VAL A 162 4.02 8.65 -19.98
N GLU A 163 3.47 8.29 -21.13
CA GLU A 163 2.12 7.76 -21.18
C GLU A 163 2.04 6.39 -20.50
N TYR A 164 0.91 6.09 -19.85
CA TYR A 164 0.66 4.79 -19.19
C TYR A 164 0.97 3.59 -20.09
N LYS A 165 0.72 3.68 -21.40
CA LYS A 165 1.02 2.59 -22.33
C LYS A 165 2.50 2.19 -22.36
N ILE A 166 3.42 3.13 -22.09
CA ILE A 166 4.88 2.88 -22.03
C ILE A 166 5.19 2.13 -20.74
N ALA A 167 4.64 2.58 -19.60
CA ALA A 167 4.79 1.93 -18.32
C ALA A 167 4.19 0.51 -18.36
N LYS A 168 3.00 0.34 -18.92
CA LYS A 168 2.33 -0.95 -19.12
C LYS A 168 3.19 -1.91 -19.95
N LYS A 169 3.68 -1.47 -21.12
CA LYS A 169 4.53 -2.30 -22.00
C LYS A 169 5.80 -2.76 -21.29
N HIS A 170 6.41 -1.91 -20.49
CA HIS A 170 7.60 -2.26 -19.70
C HIS A 170 7.29 -3.41 -18.72
N VAL A 171 6.15 -3.33 -18.02
CA VAL A 171 5.74 -4.36 -17.06
C VAL A 171 5.37 -5.66 -17.79
N GLU A 172 4.63 -5.60 -18.90
CA GLU A 172 4.32 -6.78 -19.72
C GLU A 172 5.59 -7.53 -20.15
N GLN A 173 6.64 -6.81 -20.58
CA GLN A 173 7.94 -7.42 -20.93
C GLN A 173 8.62 -8.09 -19.74
N ILE A 174 8.51 -7.51 -18.52
CA ILE A 174 9.04 -8.12 -17.31
C ILE A 174 8.29 -9.41 -17.01
N LEU A 175 6.95 -9.41 -17.06
CA LEU A 175 6.12 -10.59 -16.78
C LEU A 175 6.43 -11.71 -17.78
N GLU A 176 6.49 -11.41 -19.07
CA GLU A 176 6.89 -12.37 -20.12
C GLU A 176 8.27 -12.98 -19.85
N SER A 177 9.24 -12.18 -19.41
CA SER A 177 10.59 -12.66 -19.12
C SER A 177 10.67 -13.59 -17.90
N HIS A 178 9.68 -13.54 -17.00
CA HIS A 178 9.58 -14.39 -15.82
C HIS A 178 8.61 -15.58 -16.00
N GLY A 179 8.00 -15.71 -17.19
CA GLY A 179 7.10 -16.83 -17.52
C GLY A 179 5.73 -16.74 -16.85
N VAL A 180 5.30 -15.54 -16.53
CA VAL A 180 3.97 -15.24 -15.96
C VAL A 180 3.08 -14.68 -17.05
#